data_5c0eb2dc4f451a2d6f14f9fe83002528
#
_entry.id   5c0eb2dc4f451a2d6f14f9fe83002528
#
_cell.length_a   1.000
_cell.length_b   1.000
_cell.length_c   1.000
_cell.angle_alpha   90.00
_cell.angle_beta   90.00
_cell.angle_gamma   90.00
#
_symmetry.space_group_name_H-M   'P 1'
#
loop_
_entity.id
_entity.type
_entity.pdbx_description
1 polymer ?
#
loop_
_entity_poly.entity_id
_entity_poly.type
_entity_poly.pdbx_seq_one_letter_code
_entity_poly.pdbx_strand_id
1 'polypeptide(L)'
;MKKAYELGAYINLDDATMVDFLDRVAGVPENIFCRYNPGGTFQLGESKEGFQVMDKPGDAKYGMTEEQMIDSYKKLAAKGAKNFGIHAFLASNTISDAYYPELAGILFQLAVRVQKATGVHIAYINLSGGVGIPYRPEQTENDIMAIGEGVRKKFEEILVPAGMGDVSIFTEMGRFTTGPYGALVATAIHEKHIYKEYIGLDACAANLMRPAMYGAYHHITVL
;
A
#
# COMPACT_ATOMS: atom_id res chain seq x y z
N MET A 1 7.55 -12.86 -13.12
CA MET A 1 6.20 -13.34 -13.48
C MET A 1 6.12 -14.86 -13.61
N LYS A 2 6.89 -15.55 -14.48
CA LYS A 2 6.80 -17.01 -14.66
C LYS A 2 6.89 -17.79 -13.34
N LYS A 3 7.89 -17.52 -12.49
CA LYS A 3 8.02 -18.19 -11.19
C LYS A 3 6.85 -17.93 -10.23
N ALA A 4 6.31 -16.71 -10.23
CA ALA A 4 5.12 -16.37 -9.43
C ALA A 4 3.89 -17.15 -9.93
N TYR A 5 3.70 -17.24 -11.25
CA TYR A 5 2.64 -18.03 -11.85
C TYR A 5 2.75 -19.53 -11.48
N GLU A 6 3.94 -20.12 -11.62
CA GLU A 6 4.20 -21.52 -11.27
C GLU A 6 3.94 -21.84 -9.79
N LEU A 7 4.13 -20.87 -8.91
CA LEU A 7 3.87 -20.99 -7.46
C LEU A 7 2.42 -20.71 -7.08
N GLY A 8 1.55 -20.36 -8.03
CA GLY A 8 0.16 -19.97 -7.76
C GLY A 8 0.05 -18.66 -6.96
N ALA A 9 1.07 -17.80 -7.02
CA ALA A 9 1.04 -16.51 -6.32
C ALA A 9 0.08 -15.54 -7.03
N TYR A 10 -0.59 -14.69 -6.25
CA TYR A 10 -1.32 -13.56 -6.81
C TYR A 10 -0.36 -12.59 -7.49
N ILE A 11 -0.60 -12.30 -8.75
CA ILE A 11 0.19 -11.35 -9.54
C ILE A 11 -0.58 -10.03 -9.61
N ASN A 12 0.09 -8.94 -9.24
CA ASN A 12 -0.45 -7.59 -9.33
C ASN A 12 0.25 -6.84 -10.47
N LEU A 13 -0.50 -6.44 -11.48
CA LEU A 13 0.03 -5.69 -12.62
C LEU A 13 0.01 -4.19 -12.32
N ASP A 14 1.17 -3.57 -12.39
CA ASP A 14 1.34 -2.13 -12.16
C ASP A 14 0.93 -1.28 -13.37
N ASP A 15 1.02 -1.85 -14.59
CA ASP A 15 0.82 -1.12 -15.84
C ASP A 15 0.06 -1.96 -16.88
N ALA A 16 -0.75 -1.29 -17.72
CA ALA A 16 -1.57 -1.94 -18.74
C ALA A 16 -0.75 -2.72 -19.80
N THR A 17 0.48 -2.31 -20.06
CA THR A 17 1.38 -3.02 -21.01
C THR A 17 1.82 -4.37 -20.48
N MET A 18 1.76 -4.57 -19.16
CA MET A 18 2.10 -5.84 -18.50
C MET A 18 1.11 -6.96 -18.80
N VAL A 19 -0.10 -6.68 -19.26
CA VAL A 19 -1.10 -7.70 -19.64
C VAL A 19 -0.57 -8.61 -20.73
N ASP A 20 -0.13 -8.03 -21.84
CA ASP A 20 0.38 -8.81 -22.99
C ASP A 20 1.77 -9.40 -22.69
N PHE A 21 2.56 -8.73 -21.85
CA PHE A 21 3.83 -9.28 -21.39
C PHE A 21 3.64 -10.53 -20.52
N LEU A 22 2.72 -10.48 -19.54
CA LEU A 22 2.39 -11.62 -18.68
C LEU A 22 1.92 -12.83 -19.50
N ASP A 23 0.97 -12.61 -20.40
CA ASP A 23 0.43 -13.64 -21.29
C ASP A 23 1.53 -14.35 -22.08
N ARG A 24 2.44 -13.58 -22.66
CA ARG A 24 3.55 -14.11 -23.47
C ARG A 24 4.56 -14.92 -22.66
N VAL A 25 4.86 -14.53 -21.42
CA VAL A 25 5.96 -15.14 -20.62
C VAL A 25 5.51 -16.23 -19.66
N ALA A 26 4.23 -16.24 -19.26
CA ALA A 26 3.73 -17.14 -18.23
C ALA A 26 2.29 -17.64 -18.49
N GLY A 27 1.52 -16.95 -19.32
CA GLY A 27 0.06 -17.11 -19.39
C GLY A 27 -0.66 -16.27 -18.32
N VAL A 28 -1.95 -16.10 -18.50
CA VAL A 28 -2.80 -15.32 -17.57
C VAL A 28 -3.36 -16.25 -16.49
N PRO A 29 -3.13 -15.98 -15.19
CA PRO A 29 -3.68 -16.78 -14.11
C PRO A 29 -5.17 -16.52 -13.91
N GLU A 30 -5.85 -17.45 -13.27
CA GLU A 30 -7.28 -17.32 -12.95
C GLU A 30 -7.57 -16.14 -12.02
N ASN A 31 -6.66 -15.87 -11.06
CA ASN A 31 -6.73 -14.77 -10.10
C ASN A 31 -5.68 -13.73 -10.46
N ILE A 32 -6.08 -12.49 -10.73
CA ILE A 32 -5.18 -11.43 -11.17
C ILE A 32 -5.56 -10.08 -10.57
N PHE A 33 -4.56 -9.31 -10.17
CA PHE A 33 -4.73 -7.96 -9.65
C PHE A 33 -4.19 -6.92 -10.62
N CYS A 34 -4.79 -5.73 -10.60
CA CYS A 34 -4.24 -4.53 -11.20
C CYS A 34 -4.12 -3.42 -10.15
N ARG A 35 -3.02 -2.67 -10.22
CA ARG A 35 -2.79 -1.53 -9.34
C ARG A 35 -3.46 -0.30 -9.91
N TYR A 36 -4.27 0.35 -9.08
CA TYR A 36 -4.95 1.60 -9.40
C TYR A 36 -4.15 2.82 -8.97
N ASN A 37 -4.17 3.84 -9.82
CA ASN A 37 -3.72 5.19 -9.49
C ASN A 37 -4.93 6.14 -9.59
N PRO A 38 -5.40 6.75 -8.49
CA PRO A 38 -6.56 7.64 -8.53
C PRO A 38 -6.30 8.97 -9.24
N GLY A 39 -5.04 9.28 -9.57
CA GLY A 39 -4.69 10.59 -10.09
C GLY A 39 -4.90 11.72 -9.07
N GLY A 40 -4.75 12.98 -9.51
CA GLY A 40 -4.99 14.14 -8.67
C GLY A 40 -4.16 14.22 -7.40
N THR A 41 -4.69 14.82 -6.36
CA THR A 41 -4.12 14.86 -5.00
C THR A 41 -4.99 14.03 -4.07
N PHE A 42 -4.47 12.94 -3.55
CA PHE A 42 -5.08 12.27 -2.42
C PHE A 42 -4.83 13.11 -1.17
N GLN A 43 -5.90 13.66 -0.60
CA GLN A 43 -5.84 14.40 0.66
C GLN A 43 -6.74 13.69 1.65
N LEU A 44 -6.18 13.28 2.76
CA LEU A 44 -6.98 13.09 3.98
C LEU A 44 -7.34 14.49 4.46
N GLY A 45 -8.64 14.76 4.65
CA GLY A 45 -9.11 16.06 5.14
C GLY A 45 -8.17 16.68 6.14
N GLU A 46 -8.22 17.94 6.51
CA GLU A 46 -7.22 18.75 7.22
C GLU A 46 -6.06 17.95 7.84
N SER A 47 -5.01 17.73 7.06
CA SER A 47 -3.90 16.84 7.38
C SER A 47 -3.12 17.38 8.57
N LYS A 48 -3.24 16.71 9.69
CA LYS A 48 -2.33 16.90 10.82
C LYS A 48 -0.93 16.39 10.45
N GLU A 49 0.09 17.02 11.00
CA GLU A 49 1.49 16.62 10.89
C GLU A 49 1.68 15.09 11.01
N GLY A 50 2.35 14.47 10.05
CA GLY A 50 2.66 13.04 10.07
C GLY A 50 2.15 12.25 8.87
N PHE A 51 1.36 12.85 8.00
CA PHE A 51 0.89 12.23 6.77
C PHE A 51 1.97 12.35 5.67
N GLN A 52 2.61 11.25 5.36
CA GLN A 52 3.57 11.17 4.25
C GLN A 52 2.90 10.44 3.07
N VAL A 53 2.27 11.19 2.20
CA VAL A 53 1.97 10.71 0.84
C VAL A 53 3.31 10.44 0.16
N MET A 54 3.50 9.25 -0.40
CA MET A 54 4.78 8.90 -1.05
C MET A 54 5.07 9.82 -2.23
N ASP A 55 4.04 10.11 -3.02
CA ASP A 55 4.03 11.09 -4.12
C ASP A 55 2.59 11.56 -4.32
N LYS A 56 2.39 12.72 -4.94
CA LYS A 56 1.06 13.07 -5.44
C LYS A 56 0.64 12.00 -6.45
N PRO A 57 -0.53 11.36 -6.33
CA PRO A 57 -0.90 10.27 -7.24
C PRO A 57 -0.81 10.66 -8.73
N GLY A 58 -1.08 11.92 -9.07
CA GLY A 58 -0.94 12.43 -10.44
C GLY A 58 0.50 12.52 -10.95
N ASP A 59 1.48 12.64 -10.06
CA ASP A 59 2.92 12.71 -10.38
C ASP A 59 3.60 11.34 -10.21
N ALA A 60 2.93 10.38 -9.57
CA ALA A 60 3.47 9.05 -9.31
C ALA A 60 3.46 8.18 -10.58
N LYS A 61 4.53 7.43 -10.77
CA LYS A 61 4.69 6.50 -11.91
C LYS A 61 3.92 5.17 -11.76
N TYR A 62 3.27 4.96 -10.65
CA TYR A 62 2.68 3.66 -10.28
C TYR A 62 1.20 3.60 -10.59
N GLY A 63 0.78 2.43 -11.09
CA GLY A 63 -0.62 2.08 -11.25
C GLY A 63 -1.26 2.57 -12.55
N MET A 64 -2.47 2.13 -12.78
CA MET A 64 -3.29 2.39 -13.97
C MET A 64 -4.39 3.40 -13.65
N THR A 65 -4.79 4.20 -14.63
CA THR A 65 -6.05 4.95 -14.55
C THR A 65 -7.26 4.01 -14.55
N GLU A 66 -8.43 4.52 -14.18
CA GLU A 66 -9.68 3.72 -14.23
C GLU A 66 -9.96 3.16 -15.64
N GLU A 67 -9.75 3.96 -16.68
CA GLU A 67 -9.93 3.55 -18.07
C GLU A 67 -8.97 2.41 -18.46
N GLN A 68 -7.69 2.56 -18.10
CA GLN A 68 -6.68 1.52 -18.34
C GLN A 68 -6.99 0.23 -17.59
N MET A 69 -7.54 0.30 -16.36
CA MET A 69 -7.97 -0.88 -15.61
C MET A 69 -9.14 -1.57 -16.27
N ILE A 70 -10.15 -0.83 -16.72
CA ILE A 70 -11.32 -1.37 -17.43
C ILE A 70 -10.86 -2.14 -18.69
N ASP A 71 -9.99 -1.54 -19.49
CA ASP A 71 -9.46 -2.17 -20.71
C ASP A 71 -8.59 -3.38 -20.39
N SER A 72 -7.75 -3.29 -19.36
CA SER A 72 -6.91 -4.41 -18.91
C SER A 72 -7.74 -5.59 -18.43
N TYR A 73 -8.79 -5.35 -17.66
CA TYR A 73 -9.66 -6.43 -17.18
C TYR A 73 -10.44 -7.10 -18.30
N LYS A 74 -10.93 -6.36 -19.28
CA LYS A 74 -11.55 -6.95 -20.49
C LYS A 74 -10.56 -7.86 -21.23
N LYS A 75 -9.30 -7.41 -21.41
CA LYS A 75 -8.24 -8.21 -22.05
C LYS A 75 -7.91 -9.46 -21.24
N LEU A 76 -7.73 -9.32 -19.92
CA LEU A 76 -7.41 -10.42 -19.02
C LEU A 76 -8.53 -11.46 -18.97
N ALA A 77 -9.79 -11.03 -18.93
CA ALA A 77 -10.96 -11.92 -19.01
C ALA A 77 -10.99 -12.71 -20.32
N ALA A 78 -10.74 -12.05 -21.45
CA ALA A 78 -10.64 -12.71 -22.75
C ALA A 78 -9.50 -13.74 -22.83
N LYS A 79 -8.48 -13.62 -21.97
CA LYS A 79 -7.34 -14.54 -21.86
C LYS A 79 -7.51 -15.61 -20.76
N GLY A 80 -8.67 -15.67 -20.10
CA GLY A 80 -9.04 -16.74 -19.17
C GLY A 80 -9.01 -16.40 -17.69
N ALA A 81 -8.71 -15.16 -17.29
CA ALA A 81 -8.87 -14.72 -15.90
C ALA A 81 -10.34 -14.76 -15.48
N LYS A 82 -10.63 -15.13 -14.23
CA LYS A 82 -11.99 -15.26 -13.70
C LYS A 82 -12.25 -14.36 -12.49
N ASN A 83 -11.27 -14.23 -11.61
CA ASN A 83 -11.36 -13.48 -10.38
C ASN A 83 -10.38 -12.30 -10.42
N PHE A 84 -10.90 -11.11 -10.26
CA PHE A 84 -10.14 -9.88 -10.41
C PHE A 84 -9.96 -9.19 -9.08
N GLY A 85 -8.75 -8.67 -8.85
CA GLY A 85 -8.42 -7.93 -7.66
C GLY A 85 -7.99 -6.49 -7.99
N ILE A 86 -8.37 -5.57 -7.13
CA ILE A 86 -7.94 -4.16 -7.19
C ILE A 86 -6.95 -3.90 -6.07
N HIS A 87 -5.87 -3.19 -6.38
CA HIS A 87 -4.86 -2.78 -5.42
C HIS A 87 -4.56 -1.29 -5.57
N ALA A 88 -4.28 -0.59 -4.48
CA ALA A 88 -3.64 0.73 -4.52
C ALA A 88 -2.76 0.93 -3.28
N PHE A 89 -1.67 1.68 -3.45
CA PHE A 89 -0.76 2.06 -2.37
C PHE A 89 -0.46 3.55 -2.48
N LEU A 90 -1.02 4.37 -1.58
CA LEU A 90 -1.01 5.83 -1.68
C LEU A 90 -0.18 6.52 -0.61
N ALA A 91 0.05 5.87 0.53
CA ALA A 91 0.76 6.47 1.65
C ALA A 91 1.63 5.46 2.40
N SER A 92 2.60 5.95 3.16
CA SER A 92 3.49 5.16 4.00
C SER A 92 3.65 5.81 5.37
N ASN A 93 3.61 5.00 6.43
CA ASN A 93 3.73 5.43 7.82
C ASN A 93 2.70 6.51 8.20
N THR A 94 1.46 6.33 7.85
CA THR A 94 0.38 7.25 8.20
C THR A 94 -0.06 7.03 9.65
N ILE A 95 0.06 8.06 10.46
CA ILE A 95 -0.44 8.08 11.84
C ILE A 95 -1.81 8.76 11.83
N SER A 96 -2.82 8.03 11.33
CA SER A 96 -4.20 8.47 11.24
C SER A 96 -5.12 7.28 11.03
N ASP A 97 -6.11 7.12 11.89
CA ASP A 97 -7.12 6.07 11.78
C ASP A 97 -8.05 6.27 10.58
N ALA A 98 -8.08 7.48 9.99
CA ALA A 98 -8.92 7.79 8.85
C ALA A 98 -8.36 7.30 7.49
N TYR A 99 -7.04 7.07 7.39
CA TYR A 99 -6.41 6.73 6.11
C TYR A 99 -7.00 5.49 5.43
N TYR A 100 -7.07 4.38 6.16
CA TYR A 100 -7.58 3.13 5.60
C TYR A 100 -9.07 3.17 5.23
N PRO A 101 -9.97 3.70 6.08
CA PRO A 101 -11.36 3.89 5.69
C PRO A 101 -11.56 4.77 4.44
N GLU A 102 -10.77 5.83 4.29
CA GLU A 102 -10.82 6.69 3.09
C GLU A 102 -10.33 5.93 1.84
N LEU A 103 -9.19 5.24 1.93
CA LEU A 103 -8.69 4.40 0.86
C LEU A 103 -9.70 3.30 0.48
N ALA A 104 -10.30 2.64 1.47
CA ALA A 104 -11.33 1.64 1.26
C ALA A 104 -12.53 2.22 0.50
N GLY A 105 -13.01 3.39 0.90
CA GLY A 105 -14.11 4.08 0.20
C GLY A 105 -13.80 4.32 -1.29
N ILE A 106 -12.60 4.78 -1.60
CA ILE A 106 -12.14 5.00 -2.99
C ILE A 106 -12.13 3.69 -3.78
N LEU A 107 -11.49 2.63 -3.23
CA LEU A 107 -11.36 1.37 -3.94
C LEU A 107 -12.68 0.60 -4.06
N PHE A 108 -13.56 0.70 -3.08
CA PHE A 108 -14.89 0.08 -3.14
C PHE A 108 -15.77 0.73 -4.21
N GLN A 109 -15.79 2.05 -4.28
CA GLN A 109 -16.48 2.77 -5.35
C GLN A 109 -15.91 2.44 -6.74
N LEU A 110 -14.57 2.36 -6.85
CA LEU A 110 -13.92 1.94 -8.09
C LEU A 110 -14.33 0.52 -8.47
N ALA A 111 -14.35 -0.42 -7.54
CA ALA A 111 -14.74 -1.81 -7.77
C ALA A 111 -16.15 -1.91 -8.36
N VAL A 112 -17.11 -1.18 -7.79
CA VAL A 112 -18.48 -1.12 -8.30
C VAL A 112 -18.52 -0.59 -9.73
N ARG A 113 -17.80 0.49 -10.04
CA ARG A 113 -17.76 1.07 -11.39
C ARG A 113 -17.10 0.12 -12.39
N VAL A 114 -15.97 -0.48 -12.03
CA VAL A 114 -15.21 -1.40 -12.90
C VAL A 114 -16.02 -2.67 -13.16
N GLN A 115 -16.62 -3.29 -12.16
CA GLN A 115 -17.48 -4.46 -12.32
C GLN A 115 -18.67 -4.16 -13.24
N LYS A 116 -19.32 -3.02 -13.04
CA LYS A 116 -20.43 -2.57 -13.92
C LYS A 116 -19.99 -2.34 -15.37
N ALA A 117 -18.81 -1.75 -15.58
CA ALA A 117 -18.31 -1.41 -16.92
C ALA A 117 -17.77 -2.61 -17.70
N THR A 118 -17.34 -3.66 -17.01
CA THR A 118 -16.65 -4.80 -17.61
C THR A 118 -17.46 -6.11 -17.55
N GLY A 119 -18.36 -6.23 -16.57
CA GLY A 119 -19.05 -7.48 -16.26
C GLY A 119 -18.16 -8.55 -15.60
N VAL A 120 -16.89 -8.23 -15.26
CA VAL A 120 -16.00 -9.16 -14.57
C VAL A 120 -16.35 -9.24 -13.07
N HIS A 121 -16.02 -10.36 -12.43
CA HIS A 121 -16.21 -10.54 -11.00
C HIS A 121 -14.99 -9.96 -10.23
N ILE A 122 -15.20 -8.86 -9.51
CA ILE A 122 -14.20 -8.34 -8.58
C ILE A 122 -14.29 -9.14 -7.28
N ALA A 123 -13.37 -10.06 -7.09
CA ALA A 123 -13.34 -10.96 -5.93
C ALA A 123 -12.47 -10.44 -4.79
N TYR A 124 -11.54 -9.52 -5.09
CA TYR A 124 -10.52 -9.10 -4.12
C TYR A 124 -10.30 -7.59 -4.16
N ILE A 125 -10.10 -6.99 -2.99
CA ILE A 125 -9.60 -5.62 -2.87
C ILE A 125 -8.45 -5.61 -1.87
N ASN A 126 -7.28 -5.20 -2.33
CA ASN A 126 -6.08 -5.08 -1.52
C ASN A 126 -5.86 -3.60 -1.15
N LEU A 127 -6.04 -3.29 0.12
CA LEU A 127 -5.82 -1.96 0.69
C LEU A 127 -4.33 -1.67 0.92
N SER A 128 -3.44 -2.64 0.59
CA SER A 128 -1.99 -2.53 0.76
C SER A 128 -1.56 -2.26 2.22
N GLY A 129 -0.47 -1.48 2.37
CA GLY A 129 0.06 -1.04 3.65
C GLY A 129 -0.25 0.43 3.94
N GLY A 130 0.64 1.07 4.65
CA GLY A 130 0.58 2.49 4.93
C GLY A 130 0.21 2.85 6.36
N VAL A 131 -0.45 1.97 7.12
CA VAL A 131 -0.68 2.17 8.55
C VAL A 131 0.67 2.27 9.25
N GLY A 132 0.87 3.39 9.92
CA GLY A 132 2.13 3.76 10.54
C GLY A 132 2.24 3.33 12.00
N ILE A 133 3.44 3.55 12.52
CA ILE A 133 3.78 3.42 13.94
C ILE A 133 4.38 4.74 14.42
N PRO A 134 4.24 5.09 15.69
CA PRO A 134 4.91 6.24 16.25
C PRO A 134 6.43 5.99 16.28
N TYR A 135 7.19 6.95 15.76
CA TYR A 135 8.65 6.99 15.86
C TYR A 135 9.12 7.99 16.91
N ARG A 136 8.26 8.90 17.33
CA ARG A 136 8.54 9.92 18.33
C ARG A 136 7.67 9.70 19.56
N PRO A 137 8.19 9.99 20.76
CA PRO A 137 7.45 9.80 22.03
C PRO A 137 6.13 10.55 22.11
N GLU A 138 6.01 11.69 21.40
CA GLU A 138 4.80 12.53 21.37
C GLU A 138 3.71 12.04 20.39
N GLN A 139 4.05 11.08 19.54
CA GLN A 139 3.09 10.52 18.57
C GLN A 139 2.19 9.46 19.23
N THR A 140 0.94 9.42 18.81
CA THR A 140 -0.04 8.43 19.29
C THR A 140 -0.11 7.25 18.31
N GLU A 141 -0.24 6.05 18.84
CA GLU A 141 -0.47 4.85 18.03
C GLU A 141 -1.82 4.90 17.32
N ASN A 142 -1.87 4.26 16.15
CA ASN A 142 -3.14 4.03 15.45
C ASN A 142 -3.99 3.01 16.22
N ASP A 143 -5.30 3.25 16.30
CA ASP A 143 -6.27 2.28 16.78
C ASP A 143 -6.70 1.34 15.64
N ILE A 144 -6.11 0.16 15.60
CA ILE A 144 -6.40 -0.83 14.55
C ILE A 144 -7.86 -1.31 14.56
N MET A 145 -8.53 -1.28 15.73
CA MET A 145 -9.93 -1.64 15.82
C MET A 145 -10.83 -0.55 15.24
N ALA A 146 -10.51 0.72 15.51
CA ALA A 146 -11.21 1.85 14.89
C ALA A 146 -11.01 1.88 13.37
N ILE A 147 -9.79 1.61 12.89
CA ILE A 147 -9.49 1.45 11.46
C ILE A 147 -10.35 0.34 10.84
N GLY A 148 -10.35 -0.84 11.45
CA GLY A 148 -11.13 -2.00 10.97
C GLY A 148 -12.63 -1.71 10.91
N GLU A 149 -13.17 -1.06 11.95
CA GLU A 149 -14.57 -0.63 12.00
C GLU A 149 -14.90 0.39 10.91
N GLY A 150 -13.99 1.33 10.65
CA GLY A 150 -14.15 2.30 9.57
C GLY A 150 -14.20 1.63 8.19
N VAL A 151 -13.32 0.67 7.92
CA VAL A 151 -13.33 -0.13 6.68
C VAL A 151 -14.62 -0.95 6.57
N ARG A 152 -15.04 -1.61 7.66
CA ARG A 152 -16.30 -2.38 7.70
C ARG A 152 -17.51 -1.52 7.33
N LYS A 153 -17.62 -0.32 7.89
CA LYS A 153 -18.71 0.62 7.55
C LYS A 153 -18.72 0.95 6.06
N LYS A 154 -17.54 1.25 5.47
CA LYS A 154 -17.45 1.52 4.03
C LYS A 154 -17.83 0.31 3.18
N PHE A 155 -17.47 -0.90 3.60
CA PHE A 155 -17.87 -2.14 2.94
C PHE A 155 -19.39 -2.29 2.93
N GLU A 156 -20.04 -2.13 4.08
CA GLU A 156 -21.49 -2.24 4.23
C GLU A 156 -22.25 -1.13 3.49
N GLU A 157 -21.70 0.07 3.43
CA GLU A 157 -22.28 1.22 2.73
C GLU A 157 -22.17 1.12 1.19
N ILE A 158 -21.11 0.53 0.67
CA ILE A 158 -20.77 0.61 -0.77
C ILE A 158 -20.90 -0.75 -1.46
N LEU A 159 -20.24 -1.80 -0.95
CA LEU A 159 -20.17 -3.08 -1.63
C LEU A 159 -21.44 -3.92 -1.42
N VAL A 160 -21.97 -3.98 -0.22
CA VAL A 160 -23.17 -4.79 0.06
C VAL A 160 -24.37 -4.35 -0.78
N PRO A 161 -24.73 -3.06 -0.88
CA PRO A 161 -25.83 -2.62 -1.72
C PRO A 161 -25.59 -2.83 -3.22
N ALA A 162 -24.32 -2.91 -3.64
CA ALA A 162 -23.93 -3.22 -5.01
C ALA A 162 -23.96 -4.72 -5.35
N GLY A 163 -24.32 -5.58 -4.39
CA GLY A 163 -24.31 -7.03 -4.59
C GLY A 163 -22.91 -7.65 -4.57
N MET A 164 -21.94 -6.96 -3.98
CA MET A 164 -20.52 -7.35 -3.91
C MET A 164 -20.09 -7.73 -2.48
N GLY A 165 -20.99 -8.28 -1.69
CA GLY A 165 -20.73 -8.67 -0.30
C GLY A 165 -19.80 -9.89 -0.14
N ASP A 166 -19.42 -10.53 -1.22
CA ASP A 166 -18.49 -11.67 -1.29
C ASP A 166 -17.02 -11.25 -1.53
N VAL A 167 -16.75 -9.95 -1.73
CA VAL A 167 -15.41 -9.43 -1.93
C VAL A 167 -14.54 -9.65 -0.69
N SER A 168 -13.35 -10.23 -0.90
CA SER A 168 -12.35 -10.42 0.15
C SER A 168 -11.40 -9.21 0.23
N ILE A 169 -11.12 -8.75 1.46
CA ILE A 169 -10.21 -7.63 1.70
C ILE A 169 -8.82 -8.17 2.09
N PHE A 170 -7.78 -7.65 1.44
CA PHE A 170 -6.37 -7.91 1.74
C PHE A 170 -5.71 -6.67 2.32
N THR A 171 -4.74 -6.89 3.21
CA THR A 171 -3.90 -5.85 3.79
C THR A 171 -2.43 -6.27 3.81
N GLU A 172 -1.51 -5.29 3.75
CA GLU A 172 -0.06 -5.51 3.76
C GLU A 172 0.60 -4.67 4.87
N MET A 173 0.14 -4.80 6.09
CA MET A 173 0.51 -3.96 7.24
C MET A 173 1.87 -4.32 7.85
N GLY A 174 2.91 -4.52 7.03
CA GLY A 174 4.22 -4.98 7.48
C GLY A 174 4.83 -4.11 8.58
N ARG A 175 4.88 -2.79 8.38
CA ARG A 175 5.45 -1.86 9.37
C ARG A 175 4.67 -1.87 10.67
N PHE A 176 3.34 -1.81 10.60
CA PHE A 176 2.47 -1.81 11.78
C PHE A 176 2.69 -3.07 12.63
N THR A 177 2.81 -4.24 11.99
CA THR A 177 2.93 -5.53 12.69
C THR A 177 4.33 -5.82 13.20
N THR A 178 5.39 -5.38 12.51
CA THR A 178 6.77 -5.78 12.83
C THR A 178 7.68 -4.62 13.26
N GLY A 179 7.37 -3.42 12.84
CA GLY A 179 8.22 -2.24 13.07
C GLY A 179 8.50 -1.91 14.53
N PRO A 180 7.54 -2.04 15.47
CA PRO A 180 7.78 -1.75 16.89
C PRO A 180 8.74 -2.72 17.57
N TYR A 181 8.97 -3.89 16.98
CA TYR A 181 9.73 -4.99 17.61
C TYR A 181 11.15 -5.15 17.05
N GLY A 182 11.58 -4.25 16.16
CA GLY A 182 12.93 -4.25 15.59
C GLY A 182 13.79 -3.16 16.19
N ALA A 183 15.07 -3.48 16.45
CA ALA A 183 16.07 -2.51 16.88
C ALA A 183 17.41 -2.72 16.16
N LEU A 184 18.10 -1.63 15.83
CA LEU A 184 19.50 -1.67 15.46
C LEU A 184 20.33 -1.42 16.70
N VAL A 185 21.11 -2.40 17.12
CA VAL A 185 22.07 -2.29 18.23
C VAL A 185 23.44 -1.96 17.65
N ALA A 186 24.09 -0.93 18.21
CA ALA A 186 25.42 -0.51 17.79
C ALA A 186 26.23 -0.08 19.00
N THR A 187 27.56 -0.21 18.91
CA THR A 187 28.49 0.20 19.96
C THR A 187 29.07 1.58 19.66
N ALA A 188 29.11 2.46 20.67
CA ALA A 188 29.86 3.69 20.59
C ALA A 188 31.35 3.37 20.69
N ILE A 189 32.09 3.62 19.61
CA ILE A 189 33.52 3.26 19.49
C ILE A 189 34.46 4.46 19.43
N HIS A 190 33.93 5.69 19.25
CA HIS A 190 34.74 6.87 19.08
C HIS A 190 33.95 8.14 19.42
N GLU A 191 34.64 9.15 19.95
CA GLU A 191 34.13 10.50 20.14
C GLU A 191 34.92 11.49 19.30
N LYS A 192 34.24 12.46 18.72
CA LYS A 192 34.86 13.52 17.95
C LYS A 192 34.29 14.88 18.35
N HIS A 193 35.16 15.77 18.72
CA HIS A 193 34.87 17.12 19.21
C HIS A 193 35.39 18.14 18.19
N ILE A 194 34.47 18.78 17.46
CA ILE A 194 34.80 19.87 16.52
C ILE A 194 33.79 21.00 16.70
N TYR A 195 33.13 21.48 15.64
CA TYR A 195 32.04 22.46 15.76
C TYR A 195 30.75 21.85 16.39
N LYS A 196 30.67 20.54 16.42
CA LYS A 196 29.62 19.74 17.08
C LYS A 196 30.26 18.53 17.73
N GLU A 197 29.54 17.95 18.67
CA GLU A 197 29.88 16.66 19.26
C GLU A 197 29.36 15.52 18.40
N TYR A 198 30.18 14.49 18.18
CA TYR A 198 29.85 13.32 17.40
C TYR A 198 30.22 12.04 18.14
N ILE A 199 29.37 11.06 18.08
CA ILE A 199 29.65 9.70 18.54
C ILE A 199 29.80 8.82 17.33
N GLY A 200 30.96 8.21 17.15
CA GLY A 200 31.22 7.20 16.14
C GLY A 200 30.67 5.84 16.58
N LEU A 201 29.97 5.18 15.68
CA LEU A 201 29.35 3.87 15.92
C LEU A 201 30.01 2.82 15.03
N ASP A 202 29.93 1.55 15.43
CA ASP A 202 30.27 0.39 14.60
C ASP A 202 29.17 0.06 13.57
N ALA A 203 28.22 0.96 13.34
CA ALA A 203 27.18 0.92 12.35
C ALA A 203 27.23 2.14 11.41
N CYS A 204 26.74 2.00 10.20
CA CYS A 204 26.71 3.09 9.24
C CYS A 204 25.33 3.23 8.56
N ALA A 205 25.20 4.21 7.68
CA ALA A 205 23.95 4.47 6.95
C ALA A 205 23.44 3.25 6.17
N ALA A 206 24.31 2.32 5.75
CA ALA A 206 23.87 1.11 5.07
C ALA A 206 23.12 0.13 5.99
N ASN A 207 23.35 0.17 7.31
CA ASN A 207 22.64 -0.65 8.29
C ASN A 207 21.24 -0.10 8.60
N LEU A 208 21.07 1.24 8.51
CA LEU A 208 19.77 1.92 8.69
C LEU A 208 19.69 3.10 7.73
N MET A 209 19.25 2.84 6.49
CA MET A 209 19.27 3.85 5.42
C MET A 209 18.22 4.95 5.57
N ARG A 210 17.10 4.70 6.23
CA ARG A 210 15.96 5.63 6.26
C ARG A 210 16.30 7.04 6.76
N PRO A 211 17.10 7.25 7.83
CA PRO A 211 17.49 8.60 8.23
C PRO A 211 18.25 9.36 7.14
N ALA A 212 19.21 8.70 6.48
CA ALA A 212 20.03 9.33 5.45
C ALA A 212 19.27 9.61 4.15
N MET A 213 18.37 8.68 3.71
CA MET A 213 17.66 8.78 2.44
C MET A 213 16.38 9.61 2.51
N TYR A 214 15.69 9.58 3.64
CA TYR A 214 14.35 10.16 3.77
C TYR A 214 14.23 11.17 4.92
N GLY A 215 15.32 11.48 5.62
CA GLY A 215 15.27 12.32 6.82
C GLY A 215 14.41 11.73 7.94
N ALA A 216 14.20 10.40 7.92
CA ALA A 216 13.31 9.73 8.86
C ALA A 216 13.91 9.73 10.27
N TYR A 217 13.09 10.07 11.25
CA TYR A 217 13.47 9.97 12.66
C TYR A 217 13.42 8.50 13.11
N HIS A 218 14.43 8.08 13.86
CA HIS A 218 14.43 6.87 14.68
C HIS A 218 14.91 7.25 16.08
N HIS A 219 14.17 6.81 17.11
CA HIS A 219 14.55 7.10 18.48
C HIS A 219 15.85 6.35 18.84
N ILE A 220 16.74 7.03 19.55
CA ILE A 220 18.01 6.47 20.05
C ILE A 220 17.89 6.30 21.55
N THR A 221 18.12 5.07 22.02
CA THR A 221 18.21 4.75 23.45
C THR A 221 19.66 4.39 23.77
N VAL A 222 20.23 5.02 24.77
CA VAL A 222 21.57 4.68 25.33
C VAL A 222 21.36 3.70 26.47
N LEU A 223 22.03 2.55 26.39
CA LEU A 223 21.97 1.49 27.41
C LEU A 223 23.06 1.64 28.42
#